data_b6874cdb5270ba815e09b601b7cd8957
#
_entry.id   b6874cdb5270ba815e09b601b7cd8957
#
_cell.length_a   1.000
_cell.length_b   1.000
_cell.length_c   1.000
_cell.angle_alpha   90.00
_cell.angle_beta   90.00
_cell.angle_gamma   90.00
#
_symmetry.space_group_name_H-M   'P 1'
#
loop_
_entity.id
_entity.type
_entity.pdbx_description
1 polymer ?
#
loop_
_entity_poly.entity_id
_entity_poly.type
_entity_poly.pdbx_seq_one_letter_code
_entity_poly.pdbx_strand_id
1 'polypeptide(L)'
;MSQIKQTPQSSYTGPIVVDPLTRIEGHLRIEVEVEGGKIKDARSCGTLYRGLEVILKGRDPRDAQHFTQRTCGVCTYTHALASTRALEDAINKPIPANATYIRNLVMAMQFMHDHLVHFYHLHALDFVDVANALQADPAKAAKLAQSISPRPAKAEDFAAVQAKLKTFIESGQLGPFTNAYFLGGHPSYYLEPEANLVATTHYLEALRAQVDIAKGMAVFGAKNPHTQFTVAGGVT
;
A
#
# COMPACT_ATOMS: atom_id res chain seq x y z
N MET A 1 -9.73 31.85 1.67
CA MET A 1 -9.09 30.99 2.71
C MET A 1 -10.16 30.69 3.75
N SER A 2 -10.74 29.49 3.74
CA SER A 2 -11.70 29.07 4.75
C SER A 2 -10.94 28.88 6.07
N GLN A 3 -11.37 29.58 7.10
CA GLN A 3 -10.86 29.37 8.45
C GLN A 3 -11.17 27.91 8.84
N ILE A 4 -10.14 27.12 9.03
CA ILE A 4 -10.27 25.80 9.65
C ILE A 4 -10.82 26.07 11.06
N LYS A 5 -12.09 25.73 11.30
CA LYS A 5 -12.66 25.76 12.65
C LYS A 5 -11.80 24.84 13.52
N GLN A 6 -11.08 25.40 14.46
CA GLN A 6 -10.38 24.62 15.47
C GLN A 6 -11.43 23.80 16.22
N THR A 7 -11.30 22.49 16.16
CA THR A 7 -12.10 21.58 16.99
C THR A 7 -11.83 21.94 18.46
N PRO A 8 -12.86 22.03 19.32
CA PRO A 8 -12.65 22.29 20.74
C PRO A 8 -11.61 21.31 21.29
N GLN A 9 -10.62 21.79 22.01
CA GLN A 9 -9.59 20.96 22.62
C GLN A 9 -10.30 19.98 23.56
N SER A 10 -10.16 18.67 23.27
CA SER A 10 -10.75 17.62 24.09
C SER A 10 -10.18 17.72 25.52
N SER A 11 -11.04 17.67 26.52
CA SER A 11 -10.64 17.58 27.93
C SER A 11 -10.41 16.12 28.38
N TYR A 12 -10.41 15.18 27.42
CA TYR A 12 -10.27 13.77 27.70
C TYR A 12 -8.97 13.47 28.45
N THR A 13 -9.08 12.64 29.47
CA THR A 13 -7.96 12.06 30.21
C THR A 13 -8.19 10.57 30.33
N GLY A 14 -7.21 9.78 29.92
CA GLY A 14 -7.27 8.31 29.95
C GLY A 14 -6.54 7.68 28.77
N PRO A 15 -6.50 6.34 28.70
CA PRO A 15 -5.88 5.61 27.62
C PRO A 15 -6.74 5.64 26.34
N ILE A 16 -6.07 5.71 25.18
CA ILE A 16 -6.66 5.47 23.86
C ILE A 16 -5.88 4.34 23.23
N VAL A 17 -6.59 3.34 22.70
CA VAL A 17 -5.99 2.21 22.01
C VAL A 17 -6.52 2.18 20.57
N VAL A 18 -5.59 2.15 19.61
CA VAL A 18 -5.89 1.91 18.20
C VAL A 18 -5.32 0.55 17.83
N ASP A 19 -6.20 -0.44 17.61
CA ASP A 19 -5.83 -1.81 17.33
C ASP A 19 -6.85 -2.49 16.40
N PRO A 20 -6.50 -2.81 15.17
CA PRO A 20 -5.24 -2.49 14.49
C PRO A 20 -5.21 -1.05 13.94
N LEU A 21 -4.00 -0.52 13.78
CA LEU A 21 -3.82 0.64 12.91
C LEU A 21 -4.03 0.19 11.46
N THR A 22 -4.90 0.88 10.73
CA THR A 22 -5.27 0.50 9.35
C THR A 22 -4.43 1.24 8.30
N ARG A 23 -4.56 0.83 7.03
CA ARG A 23 -3.87 1.40 5.85
C ARG A 23 -2.36 1.22 5.88
N ILE A 24 -1.91 0.15 6.53
CA ILE A 24 -0.52 -0.30 6.58
C ILE A 24 -0.45 -1.78 6.20
N GLU A 25 0.76 -2.27 5.92
CA GLU A 25 1.03 -3.70 5.84
C GLU A 25 1.46 -4.23 7.21
N GLY A 26 0.86 -5.33 7.63
CA GLY A 26 1.09 -5.95 8.92
C GLY A 26 0.14 -5.46 10.02
N HIS A 27 0.41 -5.84 11.26
CA HIS A 27 -0.46 -5.53 12.41
C HIS A 27 0.29 -4.63 13.40
N LEU A 28 -0.20 -3.41 13.54
CA LEU A 28 0.32 -2.41 14.45
C LEU A 28 -0.77 -1.99 15.44
N ARG A 29 -0.44 -2.00 16.71
CA ARG A 29 -1.22 -1.44 17.80
C ARG A 29 -0.54 -0.19 18.32
N ILE A 30 -1.31 0.86 18.53
CA ILE A 30 -0.87 2.11 19.16
C ILE A 30 -1.65 2.28 20.46
N GLU A 31 -0.93 2.51 21.54
CA GLU A 31 -1.48 2.85 22.85
C GLU A 31 -1.04 4.26 23.22
N VAL A 32 -1.97 5.09 23.64
CA VAL A 32 -1.71 6.51 23.95
C VAL A 32 -2.31 6.84 25.30
N GLU A 33 -1.50 7.47 26.16
CA GLU A 33 -1.98 8.07 27.40
C GLU A 33 -2.25 9.56 27.16
N VAL A 34 -3.49 9.96 27.42
CA VAL A 34 -3.95 11.35 27.24
C VAL A 34 -4.22 11.97 28.59
N GLU A 35 -3.75 13.21 28.78
CA GLU A 35 -4.01 14.01 29.96
C GLU A 35 -4.45 15.43 29.54
N GLY A 36 -5.67 15.81 29.89
CA GLY A 36 -6.24 17.10 29.53
C GLY A 36 -6.25 17.38 28.01
N GLY A 37 -6.56 16.36 27.20
CA GLY A 37 -6.60 16.45 25.75
C GLY A 37 -5.24 16.47 25.07
N LYS A 38 -4.15 16.20 25.78
CA LYS A 38 -2.79 16.14 25.23
C LYS A 38 -2.20 14.75 25.42
N ILE A 39 -1.46 14.30 24.43
CA ILE A 39 -0.72 13.03 24.50
C ILE A 39 0.44 13.20 25.48
N LYS A 40 0.47 12.38 26.52
CA LYS A 40 1.52 12.33 27.53
C LYS A 40 2.57 11.26 27.23
N ASP A 41 2.11 10.10 26.79
CA ASP A 41 2.96 8.97 26.39
C ASP A 41 2.32 8.24 25.23
N ALA A 42 3.12 7.60 24.38
CA ALA A 42 2.65 6.81 23.25
C ALA A 42 3.58 5.62 23.03
N ARG A 43 2.97 4.45 22.79
CA ARG A 43 3.68 3.18 22.54
C ARG A 43 3.17 2.55 21.27
N SER A 44 4.09 1.98 20.49
CA SER A 44 3.77 1.16 19.34
C SER A 44 4.16 -0.29 19.59
N CYS A 45 3.31 -1.21 19.17
CA CYS A 45 3.53 -2.63 19.29
C CYS A 45 3.15 -3.36 18.00
N GLY A 46 4.11 -4.07 17.41
CA GLY A 46 3.82 -5.02 16.34
C GLY A 46 3.21 -6.29 16.96
N THR A 47 1.98 -6.60 16.58
CA THR A 47 1.23 -7.73 17.16
C THR A 47 1.43 -9.05 16.41
N LEU A 48 2.12 -9.03 15.25
CA LEU A 48 2.56 -10.22 14.53
C LEU A 48 3.94 -10.65 14.99
N TYR A 49 4.01 -11.74 15.74
CA TYR A 49 5.27 -12.34 16.17
C TYR A 49 5.61 -13.56 15.28
N ARG A 50 6.76 -13.52 14.63
CA ARG A 50 7.29 -14.63 13.82
C ARG A 50 8.58 -15.24 14.37
N GLY A 51 9.12 -14.68 15.44
CA GLY A 51 10.32 -15.16 16.09
C GLY A 51 11.61 -15.00 15.26
N LEU A 52 11.69 -14.00 14.39
CA LEU A 52 12.88 -13.78 13.54
C LEU A 52 14.15 -13.60 14.38
N GLU A 53 14.05 -12.95 15.52
CA GLU A 53 15.15 -12.74 16.46
C GLU A 53 15.69 -14.05 17.01
N VAL A 54 14.81 -15.04 17.20
CA VAL A 54 15.16 -16.39 17.64
C VAL A 54 15.71 -17.22 16.48
N ILE A 55 15.07 -17.14 15.32
CA ILE A 55 15.45 -17.88 14.11
C ILE A 55 16.86 -17.50 13.65
N LEU A 56 17.22 -16.22 13.71
CA LEU A 56 18.53 -15.73 13.26
C LEU A 56 19.67 -16.00 14.25
N LYS A 57 19.35 -16.28 15.50
CA LYS A 57 20.38 -16.53 16.52
C LYS A 57 21.20 -17.76 16.18
N GLY A 58 22.54 -17.57 16.10
CA GLY A 58 23.48 -18.65 15.79
C GLY A 58 23.57 -19.03 14.31
N ARG A 59 22.87 -18.34 13.41
CA ARG A 59 22.99 -18.55 11.96
C ARG A 59 24.11 -17.73 11.35
N ASP A 60 24.55 -18.13 10.16
CA ASP A 60 25.48 -17.31 9.38
C ASP A 60 24.80 -15.98 9.03
N PRO A 61 25.44 -14.84 9.36
CA PRO A 61 24.86 -13.53 9.07
C PRO A 61 24.60 -13.28 7.57
N ARG A 62 25.31 -13.97 6.67
CA ARG A 62 25.09 -13.88 5.22
C ARG A 62 23.72 -14.44 4.80
N ASP A 63 23.15 -15.37 5.58
CA ASP A 63 21.85 -15.95 5.32
C ASP A 63 20.69 -15.12 5.88
N ALA A 64 20.98 -14.17 6.77
CA ALA A 64 19.98 -13.37 7.48
C ALA A 64 18.99 -12.68 6.52
N GLN A 65 19.47 -12.18 5.39
CA GLN A 65 18.63 -11.53 4.38
C GLN A 65 17.53 -12.45 3.81
N HIS A 66 17.79 -13.73 3.67
CA HIS A 66 16.83 -14.69 3.13
C HIS A 66 15.65 -14.91 4.08
N PHE A 67 15.91 -14.89 5.38
CA PHE A 67 14.88 -15.01 6.41
C PHE A 67 14.10 -13.71 6.57
N THR A 68 14.80 -12.58 6.72
CA THR A 68 14.17 -11.27 6.93
C THR A 68 13.33 -10.85 5.74
N GLN A 69 13.75 -11.15 4.51
CA GLN A 69 12.98 -10.87 3.30
C GLN A 69 11.58 -11.47 3.34
N ARG A 70 11.40 -12.66 3.96
CA ARG A 70 10.10 -13.34 4.05
C ARG A 70 9.18 -12.75 5.10
N THR A 71 9.59 -11.68 5.78
CA THR A 71 8.70 -10.92 6.65
C THR A 71 7.55 -10.32 5.86
N CYS A 72 7.81 -9.82 4.64
CA CYS A 72 6.83 -9.15 3.82
C CYS A 72 7.00 -9.47 2.33
N GLY A 73 5.90 -9.86 1.68
CA GLY A 73 5.86 -10.08 0.23
C GLY A 73 5.44 -8.84 -0.57
N VAL A 74 4.74 -7.90 0.05
CA VAL A 74 4.37 -6.60 -0.55
C VAL A 74 5.59 -5.70 -0.65
N CYS A 75 6.30 -5.46 0.47
CA CYS A 75 7.59 -4.75 0.49
C CYS A 75 8.74 -5.72 0.18
N THR A 76 8.64 -6.42 -0.92
CA THR A 76 9.33 -7.67 -1.25
C THR A 76 10.86 -7.63 -1.22
N TYR A 77 11.46 -6.45 -1.40
CA TYR A 77 12.91 -6.25 -1.40
C TYR A 77 13.44 -5.55 -0.14
N THR A 78 12.60 -4.79 0.53
CA THR A 78 13.00 -3.84 1.60
C THR A 78 13.73 -4.52 2.76
N HIS A 79 13.19 -5.62 3.28
CA HIS A 79 13.80 -6.33 4.42
C HIS A 79 15.12 -7.01 4.05
N ALA A 80 15.25 -7.53 2.81
CA ALA A 80 16.52 -8.07 2.32
C ALA A 80 17.59 -6.99 2.27
N LEU A 81 17.27 -5.83 1.69
CA LEU A 81 18.19 -4.71 1.60
C LEU A 81 18.60 -4.19 2.98
N ALA A 82 17.65 -4.06 3.91
CA ALA A 82 17.93 -3.61 5.28
C ALA A 82 18.89 -4.57 5.99
N SER A 83 18.64 -5.89 5.91
CA SER A 83 19.50 -6.91 6.49
C SER A 83 20.90 -6.92 5.87
N THR A 84 20.99 -6.79 4.55
CA THR A 84 22.28 -6.75 3.84
C THR A 84 23.10 -5.52 4.23
N ARG A 85 22.46 -4.34 4.28
CA ARG A 85 23.11 -3.10 4.72
C ARG A 85 23.58 -3.16 6.17
N ALA A 86 22.78 -3.74 7.06
CA ALA A 86 23.17 -3.92 8.47
C ALA A 86 24.44 -4.78 8.59
N LEU A 87 24.55 -5.86 7.80
CA LEU A 87 25.77 -6.68 7.79
C LEU A 87 26.97 -5.92 7.19
N GLU A 88 26.78 -5.23 6.07
CA GLU A 88 27.82 -4.43 5.41
C GLU A 88 28.38 -3.34 6.34
N ASP A 89 27.50 -2.67 7.09
CA ASP A 89 27.87 -1.69 8.10
C ASP A 89 28.68 -2.35 9.24
N ALA A 90 28.20 -3.48 9.77
CA ALA A 90 28.86 -4.20 10.86
C ALA A 90 30.31 -4.65 10.51
N ILE A 91 30.55 -5.01 9.25
CA ILE A 91 31.88 -5.45 8.77
C ILE A 91 32.66 -4.34 8.05
N ASN A 92 32.11 -3.12 8.02
CA ASN A 92 32.66 -1.96 7.31
C ASN A 92 33.05 -2.29 5.85
N LYS A 93 32.14 -2.96 5.12
CA LYS A 93 32.38 -3.43 3.75
C LYS A 93 31.78 -2.46 2.73
N PRO A 94 32.59 -1.72 1.96
CA PRO A 94 32.10 -0.92 0.85
C PRO A 94 31.63 -1.83 -0.28
N ILE A 95 30.60 -1.35 -1.01
CA ILE A 95 30.05 -2.06 -2.17
C ILE A 95 30.45 -1.37 -3.48
N PRO A 96 30.60 -2.12 -4.61
CA PRO A 96 30.88 -1.54 -5.90
C PRO A 96 29.77 -0.58 -6.37
N ALA A 97 30.13 0.47 -7.10
CA ALA A 97 29.18 1.47 -7.60
C ALA A 97 28.04 0.84 -8.42
N ASN A 98 28.34 -0.12 -9.30
CA ASN A 98 27.32 -0.81 -10.07
C ASN A 98 26.33 -1.59 -9.21
N ALA A 99 26.78 -2.20 -8.11
CA ALA A 99 25.88 -2.85 -7.17
C ALA A 99 24.93 -1.84 -6.51
N THR A 100 25.41 -0.66 -6.18
CA THR A 100 24.58 0.45 -5.68
C THR A 100 23.53 0.85 -6.69
N TYR A 101 23.89 1.01 -7.97
CA TYR A 101 22.94 1.35 -9.03
C TYR A 101 21.86 0.28 -9.23
N ILE A 102 22.23 -0.99 -9.28
CA ILE A 102 21.28 -2.10 -9.44
C ILE A 102 20.33 -2.17 -8.24
N ARG A 103 20.84 -2.09 -7.02
CA ARG A 103 20.02 -2.06 -5.81
C ARG A 103 19.04 -0.88 -5.81
N ASN A 104 19.50 0.30 -6.22
CA ASN A 104 18.67 1.49 -6.29
C ASN A 104 17.60 1.39 -7.39
N LEU A 105 17.90 0.79 -8.54
CA LEU A 105 16.91 0.55 -9.59
C LEU A 105 15.78 -0.38 -9.11
N VAL A 106 16.13 -1.49 -8.45
CA VAL A 106 15.12 -2.39 -7.88
C VAL A 106 14.32 -1.71 -6.77
N MET A 107 14.99 -0.92 -5.92
CA MET A 107 14.29 -0.17 -4.87
C MET A 107 13.39 0.93 -5.45
N ALA A 108 13.77 1.60 -6.52
CA ALA A 108 12.91 2.57 -7.21
C ALA A 108 11.64 1.91 -7.77
N MET A 109 11.75 0.71 -8.35
CA MET A 109 10.58 -0.06 -8.76
C MET A 109 9.72 -0.49 -7.56
N GLN A 110 10.33 -0.88 -6.43
CA GLN A 110 9.61 -1.15 -5.19
C GLN A 110 8.83 0.08 -4.73
N PHE A 111 9.43 1.27 -4.75
CA PHE A 111 8.72 2.51 -4.39
C PHE A 111 7.53 2.80 -5.32
N MET A 112 7.71 2.63 -6.62
CA MET A 112 6.60 2.80 -7.59
C MET A 112 5.45 1.83 -7.28
N HIS A 113 5.77 0.56 -7.00
CA HIS A 113 4.81 -0.45 -6.62
C HIS A 113 4.08 -0.07 -5.32
N ASP A 114 4.82 0.29 -4.29
CA ASP A 114 4.28 0.60 -2.96
C ASP A 114 3.37 1.82 -2.99
N HIS A 115 3.71 2.86 -3.74
CA HIS A 115 2.84 4.03 -3.88
C HIS A 115 1.53 3.70 -4.60
N LEU A 116 1.56 2.87 -5.64
CA LEU A 116 0.34 2.42 -6.32
C LEU A 116 -0.55 1.58 -5.39
N VAL A 117 0.04 0.61 -4.71
CA VAL A 117 -0.68 -0.26 -3.77
C VAL A 117 -1.29 0.57 -2.64
N HIS A 118 -0.50 1.46 -2.04
CA HIS A 118 -0.94 2.24 -0.91
C HIS A 118 -2.08 3.19 -1.28
N PHE A 119 -1.93 3.94 -2.36
CA PHE A 119 -2.94 4.89 -2.81
C PHE A 119 -4.25 4.20 -3.21
N TYR A 120 -4.17 3.22 -4.12
CA TYR A 120 -5.36 2.59 -4.67
C TYR A 120 -5.92 1.47 -3.79
N HIS A 121 -5.06 0.55 -3.30
CA HIS A 121 -5.55 -0.68 -2.68
C HIS A 121 -5.64 -0.61 -1.16
N LEU A 122 -5.00 0.37 -0.52
CA LEU A 122 -5.13 0.60 0.92
C LEU A 122 -6.01 1.81 1.25
N HIS A 123 -5.96 2.89 0.46
CA HIS A 123 -6.68 4.13 0.79
C HIS A 123 -7.93 4.41 -0.04
N ALA A 124 -7.93 4.11 -1.34
CA ALA A 124 -8.99 4.60 -2.23
C ALA A 124 -10.41 4.21 -1.75
N LEU A 125 -10.59 2.99 -1.25
CA LEU A 125 -11.89 2.49 -0.82
C LEU A 125 -12.43 3.15 0.47
N ASP A 126 -11.65 4.00 1.13
CA ASP A 126 -12.17 4.84 2.22
C ASP A 126 -13.01 6.01 1.70
N PHE A 127 -12.82 6.40 0.43
CA PHE A 127 -13.42 7.58 -0.18
C PHE A 127 -14.29 7.24 -1.39
N VAL A 128 -14.07 6.08 -2.01
CA VAL A 128 -14.70 5.65 -3.25
C VAL A 128 -15.83 4.68 -2.95
N ASP A 129 -17.05 5.12 -3.25
CA ASP A 129 -18.26 4.27 -3.23
C ASP A 129 -18.39 3.53 -4.56
N VAL A 130 -17.90 2.28 -4.57
CA VAL A 130 -17.92 1.44 -5.77
C VAL A 130 -19.36 1.10 -6.22
N ALA A 131 -20.31 0.99 -5.29
CA ALA A 131 -21.70 0.72 -5.64
C ALA A 131 -22.35 1.94 -6.34
N ASN A 132 -22.03 3.15 -5.91
CA ASN A 132 -22.51 4.38 -6.54
C ASN A 132 -21.94 4.59 -7.96
N ALA A 133 -20.77 4.03 -8.27
CA ALA A 133 -20.20 4.04 -9.63
C ALA A 133 -21.14 3.44 -10.70
N LEU A 134 -22.07 2.55 -10.31
CA LEU A 134 -23.07 1.99 -11.22
C LEU A 134 -24.10 3.01 -11.71
N GLN A 135 -24.26 4.14 -11.02
CA GLN A 135 -25.20 5.20 -11.40
C GLN A 135 -24.55 6.24 -12.33
N ALA A 136 -23.25 6.14 -12.57
CA ALA A 136 -22.51 7.10 -13.38
C ALA A 136 -22.88 7.02 -14.87
N ASP A 137 -22.82 8.16 -15.55
CA ASP A 137 -22.81 8.25 -17.01
C ASP A 137 -21.36 8.02 -17.53
N PRO A 138 -21.08 6.95 -18.28
CA PRO A 138 -19.73 6.69 -18.78
C PRO A 138 -19.14 7.81 -19.65
N ALA A 139 -19.98 8.54 -20.39
CA ALA A 139 -19.52 9.65 -21.23
C ALA A 139 -19.12 10.86 -20.39
N LYS A 140 -19.84 11.13 -19.30
CA LYS A 140 -19.44 12.18 -18.35
C LYS A 140 -18.21 11.77 -17.57
N ALA A 141 -18.08 10.50 -17.15
CA ALA A 141 -16.89 9.97 -16.51
C ALA A 141 -15.65 10.13 -17.40
N ALA A 142 -15.77 9.83 -18.71
CA ALA A 142 -14.70 10.03 -19.67
C ALA A 142 -14.27 11.52 -19.77
N LYS A 143 -15.25 12.44 -19.83
CA LYS A 143 -14.97 13.88 -19.83
C LYS A 143 -14.29 14.34 -18.55
N LEU A 144 -14.73 13.85 -17.39
CA LEU A 144 -14.12 14.15 -16.11
C LEU A 144 -12.66 13.65 -16.09
N ALA A 145 -12.41 12.41 -16.48
CA ALA A 145 -11.06 11.85 -16.54
C ALA A 145 -10.13 12.67 -17.46
N GLN A 146 -10.62 13.08 -18.63
CA GLN A 146 -9.86 13.94 -19.57
C GLN A 146 -9.59 15.34 -19.02
N SER A 147 -10.46 15.86 -18.13
CA SER A 147 -10.26 17.19 -17.54
C SER A 147 -9.16 17.23 -16.49
N ILE A 148 -8.82 16.09 -15.88
CA ILE A 148 -7.84 15.97 -14.79
C ILE A 148 -6.55 15.27 -15.21
N SER A 149 -6.51 14.65 -16.41
CA SER A 149 -5.35 13.91 -16.89
C SER A 149 -5.23 14.04 -18.41
N PRO A 150 -4.01 14.18 -18.96
CA PRO A 150 -3.77 14.14 -20.41
C PRO A 150 -3.95 12.73 -21.01
N ARG A 151 -4.16 11.71 -20.19
CA ARG A 151 -4.36 10.32 -20.64
C ARG A 151 -5.71 10.23 -21.37
N PRO A 152 -5.74 9.63 -22.58
CA PRO A 152 -7.00 9.40 -23.29
C PRO A 152 -7.96 8.54 -22.44
N ALA A 153 -9.20 8.97 -22.36
CA ALA A 153 -10.27 8.25 -21.65
C ALA A 153 -11.48 8.13 -22.58
N LYS A 154 -12.05 6.93 -22.70
CA LYS A 154 -13.17 6.62 -23.59
C LYS A 154 -14.37 6.14 -22.79
N ALA A 155 -15.56 6.53 -23.20
CA ALA A 155 -16.80 6.10 -22.55
C ALA A 155 -16.97 4.58 -22.52
N GLU A 156 -16.51 3.89 -23.56
CA GLU A 156 -16.58 2.43 -23.67
C GLU A 156 -15.78 1.72 -22.55
N ASP A 157 -14.64 2.27 -22.16
CA ASP A 157 -13.79 1.71 -21.10
C ASP A 157 -14.51 1.77 -19.74
N PHE A 158 -15.16 2.89 -19.45
CA PHE A 158 -15.94 3.08 -18.23
C PHE A 158 -17.22 2.22 -18.23
N ALA A 159 -17.89 2.09 -19.37
CA ALA A 159 -19.05 1.20 -19.50
C ALA A 159 -18.67 -0.27 -19.28
N ALA A 160 -17.50 -0.69 -19.76
CA ALA A 160 -16.98 -2.04 -19.50
C ALA A 160 -16.69 -2.28 -18.01
N VAL A 161 -16.19 -1.28 -17.29
CA VAL A 161 -16.00 -1.38 -15.83
C VAL A 161 -17.33 -1.50 -15.12
N GLN A 162 -18.35 -0.69 -15.47
CA GLN A 162 -19.69 -0.82 -14.89
C GLN A 162 -20.31 -2.20 -15.12
N ALA A 163 -20.19 -2.74 -16.33
CA ALA A 163 -20.67 -4.09 -16.64
C ALA A 163 -19.98 -5.15 -15.76
N LYS A 164 -18.67 -5.03 -15.55
CA LYS A 164 -17.91 -5.92 -14.67
C LYS A 164 -18.36 -5.80 -13.20
N LEU A 165 -18.57 -4.59 -12.70
CA LEU A 165 -19.08 -4.37 -11.34
C LEU A 165 -20.47 -4.97 -11.15
N LYS A 166 -21.34 -4.80 -12.12
CA LYS A 166 -22.67 -5.41 -12.11
C LYS A 166 -22.60 -6.93 -12.01
N THR A 167 -21.74 -7.57 -12.79
CA THR A 167 -21.50 -9.02 -12.71
C THR A 167 -21.01 -9.44 -11.33
N PHE A 168 -20.11 -8.67 -10.69
CA PHE A 168 -19.66 -8.97 -9.33
C PHE A 168 -20.81 -8.91 -8.31
N ILE A 169 -21.66 -7.90 -8.39
CA ILE A 169 -22.82 -7.77 -7.52
C ILE A 169 -23.78 -8.94 -7.71
N GLU A 170 -24.12 -9.26 -8.95
CA GLU A 170 -25.04 -10.35 -9.31
C GLU A 170 -24.51 -11.73 -8.87
N SER A 171 -23.19 -11.93 -8.88
CA SER A 171 -22.55 -13.17 -8.42
C SER A 171 -22.39 -13.26 -6.90
N GLY A 172 -22.64 -12.18 -6.16
CA GLY A 172 -22.37 -12.09 -4.72
C GLY A 172 -20.88 -12.04 -4.36
N GLN A 173 -19.97 -11.88 -5.32
CA GLN A 173 -18.51 -11.91 -5.13
C GLN A 173 -17.91 -10.50 -5.15
N LEU A 174 -18.42 -9.60 -4.33
CA LEU A 174 -17.95 -8.22 -4.28
C LEU A 174 -16.51 -8.06 -3.76
N GLY A 175 -15.99 -9.05 -3.01
CA GLY A 175 -14.65 -9.01 -2.45
C GLY A 175 -14.39 -7.74 -1.64
N PRO A 176 -13.33 -6.97 -1.93
CA PRO A 176 -12.97 -5.77 -1.18
C PRO A 176 -14.01 -4.64 -1.28
N PHE A 177 -14.95 -4.71 -2.22
CA PHE A 177 -16.00 -3.70 -2.41
C PHE A 177 -17.22 -3.92 -1.51
N THR A 178 -17.21 -4.95 -0.69
CA THR A 178 -18.33 -5.34 0.19
C THR A 178 -18.72 -4.19 1.13
N ASN A 179 -17.79 -3.44 1.65
CA ASN A 179 -18.05 -2.33 2.57
C ASN A 179 -19.00 -1.28 1.98
N ALA A 180 -18.76 -0.86 0.73
CA ALA A 180 -19.61 0.11 0.04
C ALA A 180 -21.05 -0.40 -0.12
N TYR A 181 -21.20 -1.69 -0.36
CA TYR A 181 -22.50 -2.30 -0.62
C TYR A 181 -23.30 -2.61 0.66
N PHE A 182 -22.67 -3.22 1.66
CA PHE A 182 -23.38 -3.72 2.85
C PHE A 182 -23.51 -2.70 3.98
N LEU A 183 -22.58 -1.79 4.11
CA LEU A 183 -22.60 -0.80 5.19
C LEU A 183 -23.43 0.44 4.86
N GLY A 184 -24.01 0.52 3.67
CA GLY A 184 -24.84 1.66 3.26
C GLY A 184 -24.06 2.96 3.12
N GLY A 185 -22.77 2.88 2.91
CA GLY A 185 -21.88 4.02 2.73
C GLY A 185 -21.06 4.36 3.99
N HIS A 186 -20.21 5.34 3.82
CA HIS A 186 -19.32 5.88 4.85
C HIS A 186 -19.41 7.42 4.82
N PRO A 187 -19.21 8.14 5.94
CA PRO A 187 -19.23 9.61 5.96
C PRO A 187 -18.29 10.30 4.96
N SER A 188 -17.24 9.57 4.50
CA SER A 188 -16.30 10.06 3.48
C SER A 188 -16.76 9.79 2.05
N TYR A 189 -17.91 9.13 1.83
CA TYR A 189 -18.47 8.85 0.51
C TYR A 189 -19.32 10.03 0.03
N TYR A 190 -18.67 11.04 -0.51
CA TYR A 190 -19.29 12.27 -1.01
C TYR A 190 -18.97 12.55 -2.49
N LEU A 191 -18.30 11.61 -3.15
CA LEU A 191 -17.97 11.76 -4.56
C LEU A 191 -19.20 11.54 -5.43
N GLU A 192 -19.30 12.31 -6.50
CA GLU A 192 -20.33 12.10 -7.53
C GLU A 192 -20.10 10.73 -8.23
N PRO A 193 -21.18 10.12 -8.79
CA PRO A 193 -21.09 8.80 -9.42
C PRO A 193 -19.98 8.69 -10.47
N GLU A 194 -19.79 9.73 -11.29
CA GLU A 194 -18.75 9.76 -12.32
C GLU A 194 -17.35 9.73 -11.72
N ALA A 195 -17.12 10.43 -10.62
CA ALA A 195 -15.84 10.42 -9.92
C ALA A 195 -15.57 9.05 -9.27
N ASN A 196 -16.59 8.42 -8.69
CA ASN A 196 -16.52 7.05 -8.19
C ASN A 196 -16.18 6.05 -9.30
N LEU A 197 -16.75 6.20 -10.49
CA LEU A 197 -16.47 5.34 -11.64
C LEU A 197 -15.05 5.52 -12.15
N VAL A 198 -14.55 6.76 -12.25
CA VAL A 198 -13.15 7.06 -12.62
C VAL A 198 -12.20 6.43 -11.62
N ALA A 199 -12.41 6.65 -10.32
CA ALA A 199 -11.56 6.11 -9.27
C ALA A 199 -11.56 4.58 -9.22
N THR A 200 -12.73 3.95 -9.40
CA THR A 200 -12.84 2.48 -9.48
C THR A 200 -12.13 1.92 -10.70
N THR A 201 -12.21 2.60 -11.85
CA THR A 201 -11.47 2.22 -13.06
C THR A 201 -9.98 2.24 -12.82
N HIS A 202 -9.45 3.32 -12.22
CA HIS A 202 -8.05 3.44 -11.86
C HIS A 202 -7.60 2.40 -10.84
N TYR A 203 -8.44 2.05 -9.85
CA TYR A 203 -8.18 0.95 -8.92
C TYR A 203 -7.90 -0.37 -9.65
N LEU A 204 -8.75 -0.72 -10.63
CA LEU A 204 -8.59 -1.94 -11.43
C LEU A 204 -7.38 -1.88 -12.37
N GLU A 205 -7.05 -0.70 -12.92
CA GLU A 205 -5.86 -0.48 -13.72
C GLU A 205 -4.58 -0.61 -12.88
N ALA A 206 -4.58 -0.08 -11.66
CA ALA A 206 -3.46 -0.19 -10.74
C ALA A 206 -3.13 -1.65 -10.40
N LEU A 207 -4.12 -2.54 -10.30
CA LEU A 207 -3.89 -3.99 -10.15
C LEU A 207 -3.07 -4.57 -11.32
N ARG A 208 -3.29 -4.10 -12.55
CA ARG A 208 -2.53 -4.55 -13.72
C ARG A 208 -1.14 -3.92 -13.77
N ALA A 209 -1.03 -2.65 -13.43
CA ALA A 209 0.25 -1.93 -13.42
C ALA A 209 1.27 -2.57 -12.47
N GLN A 210 0.83 -3.17 -11.35
CA GLN A 210 1.69 -3.93 -10.46
C GLN A 210 2.44 -5.05 -11.17
N VAL A 211 1.80 -5.71 -12.13
CA VAL A 211 2.41 -6.83 -12.90
C VAL A 211 3.61 -6.33 -13.71
N ASP A 212 3.49 -5.16 -14.34
CA ASP A 212 4.56 -4.61 -15.16
C ASP A 212 5.73 -4.11 -14.31
N ILE A 213 5.45 -3.52 -13.17
CA ILE A 213 6.48 -3.13 -12.19
C ILE A 213 7.20 -4.39 -11.65
N ALA A 214 6.44 -5.45 -11.33
CA ALA A 214 7.00 -6.71 -10.85
C ALA A 214 7.92 -7.35 -11.89
N LYS A 215 7.59 -7.30 -13.19
CA LYS A 215 8.48 -7.74 -14.27
C LYS A 215 9.79 -6.95 -14.29
N GLY A 216 9.71 -5.61 -14.14
CA GLY A 216 10.89 -4.76 -14.04
C GLY A 216 11.80 -5.15 -12.87
N MET A 217 11.23 -5.44 -11.70
CA MET A 217 11.99 -5.94 -10.56
C MET A 217 12.64 -7.30 -10.85
N ALA A 218 11.94 -8.19 -11.56
CA ALA A 218 12.44 -9.52 -11.89
C ALA A 218 13.62 -9.52 -12.87
N VAL A 219 13.76 -8.48 -13.71
CA VAL A 219 14.90 -8.34 -14.65
C VAL A 219 16.24 -8.37 -13.91
N PHE A 220 16.34 -7.66 -12.80
CA PHE A 220 17.55 -7.65 -11.96
C PHE A 220 17.48 -8.62 -10.79
N GLY A 221 16.28 -8.89 -10.30
CA GLY A 221 16.04 -9.67 -9.10
C GLY A 221 15.77 -11.16 -9.35
N ALA A 222 15.81 -11.63 -10.59
CA ALA A 222 15.49 -12.98 -11.07
C ALA A 222 14.02 -13.36 -10.87
N LYS A 223 13.36 -12.86 -9.85
CA LYS A 223 11.94 -13.10 -9.54
C LYS A 223 11.32 -11.97 -8.70
N ASN A 224 10.00 -11.93 -8.66
CA ASN A 224 9.17 -11.19 -7.73
C ASN A 224 7.96 -12.07 -7.33
N PRO A 225 7.58 -12.20 -6.07
CA PRO A 225 8.19 -11.59 -4.88
C PRO A 225 9.50 -12.26 -4.45
N HIS A 226 10.20 -11.60 -3.50
CA HIS A 226 11.44 -12.09 -2.89
C HIS A 226 12.60 -12.27 -3.87
N THR A 227 13.09 -11.14 -4.35
CA THR A 227 14.23 -11.05 -5.28
C THR A 227 15.49 -11.78 -4.76
N GLN A 228 16.32 -12.29 -5.66
CA GLN A 228 17.46 -13.16 -5.32
C GLN A 228 18.80 -12.66 -5.87
N PHE A 229 19.05 -11.36 -5.84
CA PHE A 229 20.24 -10.76 -6.42
C PHE A 229 21.14 -10.04 -5.41
N THR A 230 20.62 -9.70 -4.21
CA THR A 230 21.35 -8.94 -3.20
C THR A 230 22.14 -9.87 -2.31
N VAL A 231 23.43 -9.59 -2.17
CA VAL A 231 24.35 -10.29 -1.26
C VAL A 231 25.17 -9.28 -0.49
N ALA A 232 25.71 -9.66 0.68
CA ALA A 232 26.62 -8.80 1.41
C ALA A 232 27.86 -8.51 0.57
N GLY A 233 28.16 -7.23 0.36
CA GLY A 233 29.25 -6.74 -0.46
C GLY A 233 28.91 -6.48 -1.91
N GLY A 234 27.63 -6.69 -2.36
CA GLY A 234 27.24 -6.37 -3.73
C GLY A 234 25.94 -6.98 -4.20
N VAL A 235 25.96 -7.40 -5.45
CA VAL A 235 24.88 -8.12 -6.16
C VAL A 235 25.45 -9.28 -6.94
N THR A 236 24.64 -10.31 -7.21
CA THR A 236 24.97 -11.45 -8.07
C THR A 236 24.33 -11.29 -9.43
#